data_e303f42b768164306081a8d7ac4637b1
#
_entry.id   e303f42b768164306081a8d7ac4637b1
#
_cell.length_a   1.000
_cell.length_b   1.000
_cell.length_c   1.000
_cell.angle_alpha   90.00
_cell.angle_beta   90.00
_cell.angle_gamma   90.00
#
_symmetry.space_group_name_H-M   'P 1'
#
loop_
_entity.id
_entity.type
_entity.pdbx_description
1 polymer ?
#
loop_
_entity_poly.entity_id
_entity_poly.type
_entity_poly.pdbx_seq_one_letter_code
_entity_poly.pdbx_strand_id
1 'polypeptide(L)'
;MTPSDASGGAPSGAAAGRWSSLDRPPLNAAALERALVGDGGLWSSVEVVAATGSTNTDLAARAGQLPEGAVLVAEEQTAGRGRLDRSWVAPARSGLFFSVLLKPGDSVPQERWGWLTLLAGVAAATGVSRAAGVDTALKWPNDLLITVEGEERKTGGILAEPVSYT
;
A
#
# COMPACT_ATOMS: atom_id res chain seq x y z
N MET A 1 -13.28 -59.38 -26.43
CA MET A 1 -12.18 -58.56 -26.99
C MET A 1 -12.31 -57.16 -26.38
N THR A 2 -11.49 -56.87 -25.45
CA THR A 2 -11.49 -55.73 -24.54
C THR A 2 -11.14 -54.44 -25.24
N PRO A 3 -11.77 -53.33 -24.92
CA PRO A 3 -11.28 -52.01 -25.30
C PRO A 3 -10.22 -51.52 -24.31
N SER A 4 -9.22 -50.98 -24.88
CA SER A 4 -8.03 -50.44 -24.28
C SER A 4 -8.30 -49.16 -23.50
N ASP A 5 -7.68 -49.08 -22.34
CA ASP A 5 -7.61 -47.90 -21.45
C ASP A 5 -7.03 -46.69 -22.16
N ALA A 6 -7.78 -45.60 -22.20
CA ALA A 6 -7.30 -44.27 -22.46
C ALA A 6 -7.09 -43.55 -21.10
N SER A 7 -5.89 -43.65 -20.60
CA SER A 7 -5.42 -42.82 -19.49
C SER A 7 -5.36 -41.35 -19.95
N GLY A 8 -6.40 -40.60 -19.57
CA GLY A 8 -6.41 -39.16 -19.70
C GLY A 8 -5.40 -38.57 -18.71
N GLY A 9 -4.25 -38.17 -19.18
CA GLY A 9 -3.28 -37.38 -18.45
C GLY A 9 -3.93 -36.05 -18.07
N ALA A 10 -4.03 -35.78 -16.76
CA ALA A 10 -4.38 -34.46 -16.24
C ALA A 10 -3.40 -33.42 -16.79
N PRO A 11 -3.84 -32.23 -17.17
CA PRO A 11 -2.94 -31.16 -17.56
C PRO A 11 -2.03 -30.83 -16.39
N SER A 12 -0.79 -31.16 -16.54
CA SER A 12 0.31 -30.74 -15.67
C SER A 12 0.24 -29.24 -15.40
N GLY A 13 0.28 -28.92 -14.13
CA GLY A 13 0.34 -27.67 -13.46
C GLY A 13 0.55 -26.43 -14.32
N ALA A 14 -0.41 -25.51 -14.22
CA ALA A 14 -0.18 -24.14 -14.57
C ALA A 14 1.15 -23.71 -13.92
N ALA A 15 2.10 -23.30 -14.73
CA ALA A 15 3.37 -22.78 -14.29
C ALA A 15 3.07 -21.68 -13.29
N ALA A 16 3.36 -21.95 -12.02
CA ALA A 16 3.30 -20.92 -10.98
C ALA A 16 4.08 -19.73 -11.53
N GLY A 17 3.41 -18.60 -11.67
CA GLY A 17 3.98 -17.45 -12.33
C GLY A 17 5.35 -17.14 -11.74
N ARG A 18 6.27 -16.68 -12.56
CA ARG A 18 7.67 -16.36 -12.22
C ARG A 18 7.83 -15.60 -10.88
N TRP A 19 6.78 -14.94 -10.44
CA TRP A 19 6.73 -14.11 -9.25
C TRP A 19 6.11 -14.80 -8.02
N SER A 20 5.49 -15.96 -8.17
CA SER A 20 4.82 -16.68 -7.08
C SER A 20 5.78 -17.44 -6.17
N SER A 21 7.02 -17.71 -6.63
CA SER A 21 8.05 -18.41 -5.86
C SER A 21 9.22 -17.53 -5.43
N LEU A 22 9.12 -16.20 -5.62
CA LEU A 22 10.15 -15.30 -5.16
C LEU A 22 10.17 -15.28 -3.63
N ASP A 23 11.33 -15.56 -3.07
CA ASP A 23 11.61 -15.20 -1.69
C ASP A 23 11.53 -13.67 -1.56
N ARG A 24 10.59 -13.19 -0.75
CA ARG A 24 10.38 -11.78 -0.50
C ARG A 24 10.97 -11.46 0.87
N PRO A 25 12.22 -10.97 0.90
CA PRO A 25 12.87 -10.65 2.16
C PRO A 25 12.08 -9.55 2.88
N PRO A 26 12.17 -9.49 4.21
CA PRO A 26 11.55 -8.41 4.97
C PRO A 26 12.16 -7.06 4.60
N LEU A 27 11.37 -6.01 4.77
CA LEU A 27 11.83 -4.64 4.57
C LEU A 27 12.94 -4.29 5.54
N ASN A 28 13.95 -3.60 5.06
CA ASN A 28 15.05 -3.12 5.91
C ASN A 28 14.70 -1.76 6.52
N ALA A 29 14.18 -1.77 7.75
CA ALA A 29 13.75 -0.57 8.47
C ALA A 29 14.87 0.49 8.55
N ALA A 30 16.09 0.10 8.93
CA ALA A 30 17.21 1.03 9.05
C ALA A 30 17.64 1.63 7.71
N ALA A 31 17.51 0.90 6.61
CA ALA A 31 17.79 1.44 5.28
C ALA A 31 16.71 2.44 4.85
N LEU A 32 15.44 2.14 5.12
CA LEU A 32 14.32 3.03 4.83
C LEU A 32 14.42 4.33 5.64
N GLU A 33 14.69 4.23 6.93
CA GLU A 33 14.87 5.40 7.80
C GLU A 33 15.99 6.30 7.29
N ARG A 34 17.19 5.75 7.02
CA ARG A 34 18.31 6.53 6.47
C ARG A 34 18.03 7.17 5.11
N ALA A 35 17.21 6.54 4.29
CA ALA A 35 16.89 7.04 2.96
C ALA A 35 15.81 8.12 2.94
N LEU A 36 14.89 8.09 3.91
CA LEU A 36 13.69 8.90 3.90
C LEU A 36 13.69 10.00 4.96
N VAL A 37 14.34 9.78 6.10
CA VAL A 37 14.39 10.74 7.21
C VAL A 37 15.68 11.56 7.13
N GLY A 38 15.55 12.87 7.06
CA GLY A 38 16.68 13.80 6.99
C GLY A 38 16.27 15.23 7.32
N ASP A 39 17.26 16.08 7.58
CA ASP A 39 17.05 17.48 7.95
C ASP A 39 16.27 18.22 6.87
N GLY A 40 15.14 18.81 7.25
CA GLY A 40 14.25 19.53 6.34
C GLY A 40 13.42 18.63 5.41
N GLY A 41 13.48 17.31 5.60
CA GLY A 41 12.65 16.35 4.87
C GLY A 41 11.19 16.36 5.31
N LEU A 42 10.33 15.76 4.49
CA LEU A 42 8.90 15.62 4.79
C LEU A 42 8.63 14.57 5.88
N TRP A 43 9.49 13.57 6.00
CA TRP A 43 9.29 12.44 6.91
C TRP A 43 10.10 12.62 8.19
N SER A 44 9.44 12.50 9.33
CA SER A 44 10.05 12.64 10.66
C SER A 44 10.51 11.31 11.25
N SER A 45 9.87 10.22 10.88
CA SER A 45 10.23 8.85 11.28
C SER A 45 9.64 7.82 10.33
N VAL A 46 10.29 6.65 10.22
CA VAL A 46 9.78 5.50 9.47
C VAL A 46 9.87 4.26 10.35
N GLU A 47 8.73 3.75 10.75
CA GLU A 47 8.60 2.51 11.51
C GLU A 47 8.16 1.38 10.57
N VAL A 48 8.78 0.21 10.67
CA VAL A 48 8.41 -0.99 9.91
C VAL A 48 8.02 -2.09 10.88
N VAL A 49 6.81 -2.63 10.70
CA VAL A 49 6.30 -3.74 11.49
C VAL A 49 6.01 -4.96 10.60
N ALA A 50 6.21 -6.16 11.13
CA ALA A 50 5.96 -7.39 10.39
C ALA A 50 4.47 -7.58 10.09
N ALA A 51 3.60 -7.23 11.03
CA ALA A 51 2.15 -7.28 10.86
C ALA A 51 1.44 -6.28 11.77
N THR A 52 0.30 -5.81 11.32
CA THR A 52 -0.64 -5.01 12.12
C THR A 52 -2.08 -5.28 11.68
N GLY A 53 -3.05 -4.86 12.47
CA GLY A 53 -4.45 -4.84 12.06
C GLY A 53 -4.65 -3.88 10.87
N SER A 54 -4.26 -2.63 11.03
CA SER A 54 -4.30 -1.59 10.00
C SER A 54 -3.32 -0.48 10.34
N THR A 55 -2.45 -0.12 9.40
CA THR A 55 -1.49 0.97 9.56
C THR A 55 -2.18 2.31 9.87
N ASN A 56 -3.36 2.58 9.28
CA ASN A 56 -4.15 3.76 9.60
C ASN A 56 -4.65 3.75 11.05
N THR A 57 -5.21 2.64 11.50
CA THR A 57 -5.74 2.53 12.87
C THR A 57 -4.63 2.70 13.90
N ASP A 58 -3.49 2.05 13.71
CA ASP A 58 -2.37 2.11 14.65
C ASP A 58 -1.73 3.51 14.69
N LEU A 59 -1.56 4.13 13.52
CA LEU A 59 -0.99 5.47 13.45
C LEU A 59 -1.95 6.51 14.06
N ALA A 60 -3.25 6.38 13.79
CA ALA A 60 -4.28 7.24 14.36
C ALA A 60 -4.32 7.15 15.89
N ALA A 61 -4.21 5.96 16.47
CA ALA A 61 -4.18 5.77 17.93
C ALA A 61 -2.99 6.48 18.62
N ARG A 62 -1.92 6.75 17.87
CA ARG A 62 -0.69 7.41 18.35
C ARG A 62 -0.54 8.85 17.88
N ALA A 63 -1.52 9.38 17.14
CA ALA A 63 -1.41 10.68 16.45
C ALA A 63 -1.09 11.86 17.39
N GLY A 64 -1.61 11.85 18.62
CA GLY A 64 -1.31 12.88 19.63
C GLY A 64 0.14 12.86 20.13
N GLN A 65 0.85 11.75 19.98
CA GLN A 65 2.21 11.54 20.50
C GLN A 65 3.28 11.62 19.40
N LEU A 66 2.88 11.47 18.14
CA LEU A 66 3.79 11.45 17.00
C LEU A 66 3.86 12.83 16.32
N PRO A 67 5.04 13.22 15.80
CA PRO A 67 5.18 14.40 14.97
C PRO A 67 4.50 14.24 13.61
N GLU A 68 4.27 15.37 12.93
CA GLU A 68 3.93 15.35 11.50
C GLU A 68 5.02 14.63 10.70
N GLY A 69 4.59 13.94 9.63
CA GLY A 69 5.51 13.17 8.79
C GLY A 69 5.91 11.81 9.36
N ALA A 70 5.31 11.36 10.47
CA ALA A 70 5.52 9.98 10.94
C ALA A 70 4.90 8.97 9.96
N VAL A 71 5.68 7.95 9.59
CA VAL A 71 5.30 6.89 8.65
C VAL A 71 5.30 5.54 9.34
N LEU A 72 4.23 4.78 9.21
CA LEU A 72 4.14 3.39 9.62
C LEU A 72 3.98 2.49 8.40
N VAL A 73 4.89 1.55 8.23
CA VAL A 73 4.89 0.55 7.15
C VAL A 73 4.64 -0.82 7.75
N ALA A 74 3.80 -1.63 7.13
CA ALA A 74 3.57 -3.02 7.53
C ALA A 74 3.82 -3.97 6.35
N GLU A 75 4.36 -5.16 6.64
CA GLU A 75 4.50 -6.23 5.65
C GLU A 75 3.21 -7.02 5.46
N GLU A 76 2.31 -6.93 6.46
CA GLU A 76 0.98 -7.54 6.43
C GLU A 76 -0.03 -6.68 7.18
N GLN A 77 -1.25 -6.58 6.64
CA GLN A 77 -2.42 -6.08 7.36
C GLN A 77 -3.46 -7.17 7.52
N THR A 78 -3.79 -7.53 8.77
CA THR A 78 -4.78 -8.57 9.10
C THR A 78 -6.22 -8.04 9.11
N ALA A 79 -6.41 -6.73 9.20
CA ALA A 79 -7.68 -6.03 9.19
C ALA A 79 -7.61 -4.75 8.35
N GLY A 80 -6.98 -4.84 7.17
CA GLY A 80 -6.82 -3.71 6.26
C GLY A 80 -8.17 -3.12 5.86
N ARG A 81 -8.23 -1.78 5.79
CA ARG A 81 -9.46 -1.03 5.58
C ARG A 81 -9.47 -0.31 4.24
N GLY A 82 -10.63 -0.24 3.63
CA GLY A 82 -10.93 0.59 2.48
C GLY A 82 -12.07 1.56 2.79
N ARG A 83 -12.48 2.35 1.81
CA ARG A 83 -13.64 3.26 1.95
C ARG A 83 -14.94 2.48 2.08
N LEU A 84 -15.93 3.09 2.75
CA LEU A 84 -17.29 2.54 2.93
C LEU A 84 -17.24 1.14 3.59
N ASP A 85 -16.44 1.03 4.65
CA ASP A 85 -16.27 -0.19 5.45
C ASP A 85 -15.85 -1.45 4.67
N ARG A 86 -15.28 -1.25 3.49
CA ARG A 86 -14.69 -2.36 2.73
C ARG A 86 -13.40 -2.82 3.39
N SER A 87 -13.16 -4.11 3.39
CA SER A 87 -11.88 -4.68 3.80
C SER A 87 -10.88 -4.68 2.65
N TRP A 88 -9.60 -4.56 3.00
CA TRP A 88 -8.48 -4.75 2.09
C TRP A 88 -7.66 -5.94 2.57
N VAL A 89 -7.55 -6.95 1.74
CA VAL A 89 -6.83 -8.19 2.08
C VAL A 89 -5.80 -8.47 0.99
N ALA A 90 -4.59 -8.76 1.41
CA ALA A 90 -3.54 -9.25 0.53
C ALA A 90 -2.60 -10.17 1.33
N PRO A 91 -1.97 -11.16 0.70
CA PRO A 91 -0.99 -12.01 1.37
C PRO A 91 0.16 -11.20 1.97
N ALA A 92 0.76 -11.71 3.03
CA ALA A 92 1.96 -11.10 3.62
C ALA A 92 3.04 -10.86 2.56
N ARG A 93 3.70 -9.71 2.64
CA ARG A 93 4.77 -9.28 1.71
C ARG A 93 4.37 -9.22 0.24
N SER A 94 3.07 -9.20 -0.07
CA SER A 94 2.60 -9.08 -1.47
C SER A 94 2.27 -7.65 -1.87
N GLY A 95 2.30 -6.72 -0.93
CA GLY A 95 1.99 -5.32 -1.13
C GLY A 95 2.81 -4.42 -0.23
N LEU A 96 2.76 -3.13 -0.50
CA LEU A 96 3.30 -2.08 0.35
C LEU A 96 2.13 -1.44 1.10
N PHE A 97 2.05 -1.69 2.40
CA PHE A 97 1.03 -1.11 3.27
C PHE A 97 1.68 -0.06 4.15
N PHE A 98 1.28 1.18 4.00
CA PHE A 98 1.81 2.25 4.83
C PHE A 98 0.79 3.34 5.05
N SER A 99 0.96 4.04 6.16
CA SER A 99 0.21 5.25 6.49
C SER A 99 1.17 6.36 6.89
N VAL A 100 0.73 7.58 6.65
CA VAL A 100 1.48 8.79 6.97
C VAL A 100 0.60 9.69 7.83
N LEU A 101 1.14 10.22 8.90
CA LEU A 101 0.49 11.22 9.72
C LEU A 101 0.78 12.62 9.17
N LEU A 102 -0.26 13.30 8.72
CA LEU A 102 -0.20 14.69 8.29
C LEU A 102 -0.90 15.59 9.32
N LYS A 103 -0.31 16.73 9.61
CA LYS A 103 -0.87 17.78 10.50
C LYS A 103 -0.90 19.11 9.74
N PRO A 104 -1.85 19.33 8.83
CA PRO A 104 -1.82 20.47 7.90
C PRO A 104 -1.81 21.85 8.55
N GLY A 105 -2.09 21.93 9.86
CA GLY A 105 -2.14 23.18 10.61
C GLY A 105 -3.25 24.12 10.14
N ASP A 106 -3.29 25.33 10.73
CA ASP A 106 -4.32 26.32 10.45
C ASP A 106 -4.23 26.95 9.05
N SER A 107 -3.08 26.77 8.38
CA SER A 107 -2.87 27.30 7.03
C SER A 107 -3.64 26.56 5.95
N VAL A 108 -4.11 25.34 6.24
CA VAL A 108 -4.91 24.52 5.32
C VAL A 108 -6.29 24.29 5.90
N PRO A 109 -7.32 25.04 5.46
CA PRO A 109 -8.68 24.86 5.93
C PRO A 109 -9.17 23.43 5.79
N GLN A 110 -9.94 22.96 6.76
CA GLN A 110 -10.43 21.57 6.81
C GLN A 110 -11.22 21.17 5.56
N GLU A 111 -11.92 22.11 4.95
CA GLU A 111 -12.68 21.92 3.71
C GLU A 111 -11.77 21.50 2.54
N ARG A 112 -10.48 21.80 2.63
CA ARG A 112 -9.47 21.42 1.62
C ARG A 112 -8.78 20.08 1.88
N TRP A 113 -9.00 19.46 3.02
CA TRP A 113 -8.34 18.18 3.37
C TRP A 113 -8.71 17.04 2.40
N GLY A 114 -9.87 17.11 1.77
CA GLY A 114 -10.22 16.16 0.70
C GLY A 114 -9.22 16.10 -0.45
N TRP A 115 -8.49 17.20 -0.71
CA TRP A 115 -7.45 17.25 -1.74
C TRP A 115 -6.20 16.43 -1.38
N LEU A 116 -5.97 16.15 -0.09
CA LEU A 116 -4.84 15.34 0.36
C LEU A 116 -4.89 13.92 -0.21
N THR A 117 -6.09 13.34 -0.34
CA THR A 117 -6.27 12.03 -0.98
C THR A 117 -5.85 12.05 -2.45
N LEU A 118 -6.20 13.12 -3.17
CA LEU A 118 -5.82 13.27 -4.58
C LEU A 118 -4.31 13.51 -4.73
N LEU A 119 -3.75 14.35 -3.87
CA LEU A 119 -2.31 14.62 -3.85
C LEU A 119 -1.51 13.33 -3.54
N ALA A 120 -1.95 12.56 -2.55
CA ALA A 120 -1.37 11.25 -2.24
C ALA A 120 -1.49 10.28 -3.41
N GLY A 121 -2.61 10.34 -4.15
CA GLY A 121 -2.79 9.57 -5.38
C GLY A 121 -1.76 9.90 -6.44
N VAL A 122 -1.57 11.18 -6.74
CA VAL A 122 -0.57 11.65 -7.71
C VAL A 122 0.83 11.25 -7.28
N ALA A 123 1.16 11.42 -6.00
CA ALA A 123 2.46 11.04 -5.45
C ALA A 123 2.71 9.53 -5.57
N ALA A 124 1.72 8.69 -5.20
CA ALA A 124 1.81 7.23 -5.30
C ALA A 124 1.94 6.77 -6.76
N ALA A 125 1.11 7.29 -7.66
CA ALA A 125 1.18 6.98 -9.09
C ALA A 125 2.57 7.31 -9.66
N THR A 126 3.06 8.52 -9.39
CA THR A 126 4.38 8.97 -9.83
C THR A 126 5.50 8.08 -9.24
N GLY A 127 5.42 7.76 -7.96
CA GLY A 127 6.40 6.91 -7.28
C GLY A 127 6.45 5.51 -7.87
N VAL A 128 5.29 4.87 -8.06
CA VAL A 128 5.18 3.52 -8.64
C VAL A 128 5.68 3.51 -10.09
N SER A 129 5.26 4.48 -10.90
CA SER A 129 5.70 4.59 -12.29
C SER A 129 7.22 4.70 -12.39
N ARG A 130 7.84 5.57 -11.57
CA ARG A 130 9.29 5.76 -11.56
C ARG A 130 10.07 4.55 -11.03
N ALA A 131 9.55 3.90 -9.99
CA ALA A 131 10.25 2.80 -9.34
C ALA A 131 10.13 1.48 -10.12
N ALA A 132 8.98 1.23 -10.74
CA ALA A 132 8.68 -0.04 -11.41
C ALA A 132 8.70 0.05 -12.94
N GLY A 133 8.77 1.27 -13.51
CA GLY A 133 8.75 1.45 -14.96
C GLY A 133 7.43 1.05 -15.61
N VAL A 134 6.32 1.18 -14.87
CA VAL A 134 4.99 0.81 -15.34
C VAL A 134 4.11 2.04 -15.57
N ASP A 135 3.16 1.92 -16.50
CA ASP A 135 2.14 2.93 -16.69
C ASP A 135 1.14 2.88 -15.54
N THR A 136 0.90 4.06 -14.95
CA THR A 136 -0.03 4.23 -13.84
C THR A 136 -1.15 5.18 -14.20
N ALA A 137 -2.33 4.92 -13.66
CA ALA A 137 -3.49 5.80 -13.77
C ALA A 137 -4.16 5.96 -12.40
N LEU A 138 -4.95 7.01 -12.26
CA LEU A 138 -5.77 7.25 -11.08
C LEU A 138 -7.24 7.12 -11.45
N LYS A 139 -7.96 6.27 -10.73
CA LYS A 139 -9.41 6.18 -10.82
C LYS A 139 -10.03 6.89 -9.62
N TRP A 140 -10.73 7.97 -9.93
CA TRP A 140 -11.42 8.73 -8.90
C TRP A 140 -12.38 7.84 -8.08
N PRO A 141 -12.48 8.02 -6.76
CA PRO A 141 -11.82 9.07 -5.98
C PRO A 141 -10.47 8.68 -5.37
N ASN A 142 -10.06 7.41 -5.34
CA ASN A 142 -8.96 6.97 -4.50
C ASN A 142 -8.24 5.70 -4.96
N ASP A 143 -8.45 5.24 -6.18
CA ASP A 143 -7.85 4.02 -6.67
C ASP A 143 -6.62 4.31 -7.53
N LEU A 144 -5.55 3.57 -7.28
CA LEU A 144 -4.36 3.52 -8.12
C LEU A 144 -4.47 2.32 -9.04
N LEU A 145 -4.29 2.56 -10.34
CA LEU A 145 -4.29 1.54 -11.38
C LEU A 145 -2.89 1.41 -11.98
N ILE A 146 -2.60 0.21 -12.49
CA ILE A 146 -1.47 -0.06 -13.39
C ILE A 146 -1.99 -0.74 -14.64
N THR A 147 -1.30 -0.53 -15.76
CA THR A 147 -1.57 -1.24 -17.00
C THR A 147 -0.79 -2.55 -17.05
N VAL A 148 -1.49 -3.66 -17.18
CA VAL A 148 -0.91 -5.01 -17.31
C VAL A 148 -1.52 -5.64 -18.55
N GLU A 149 -0.68 -6.01 -19.52
CA GLU A 149 -1.12 -6.63 -20.78
C GLU A 149 -2.19 -5.81 -21.53
N GLY A 150 -2.08 -4.45 -21.43
CA GLY A 150 -3.02 -3.53 -22.07
C GLY A 150 -4.32 -3.27 -21.30
N GLU A 151 -4.50 -3.87 -20.13
CA GLU A 151 -5.66 -3.68 -19.27
C GLU A 151 -5.30 -2.89 -17.99
N GLU A 152 -6.14 -1.93 -17.63
CA GLU A 152 -6.03 -1.24 -16.35
C GLU A 152 -6.52 -2.12 -15.21
N ARG A 153 -5.64 -2.36 -14.24
CA ARG A 153 -5.95 -3.15 -13.04
C ARG A 153 -5.68 -2.35 -11.78
N LYS A 154 -6.60 -2.43 -10.82
CA LYS A 154 -6.41 -1.82 -9.51
C LYS A 154 -5.26 -2.48 -8.78
N THR A 155 -4.23 -1.69 -8.47
CA THR A 155 -3.05 -2.12 -7.71
C THR A 155 -3.00 -1.54 -6.29
N GLY A 156 -3.75 -0.47 -6.03
CA GLY A 156 -3.76 0.17 -4.73
C GLY A 156 -5.00 1.00 -4.46
N GLY A 157 -5.12 1.46 -3.24
CA GLY A 157 -6.15 2.40 -2.81
C GLY A 157 -5.61 3.33 -1.73
N ILE A 158 -6.13 4.54 -1.68
CA ILE A 158 -5.75 5.56 -0.72
C ILE A 158 -6.93 5.81 0.20
N LEU A 159 -6.70 5.74 1.50
CA LEU A 159 -7.68 6.02 2.53
C LEU A 159 -7.15 7.13 3.45
N ALA A 160 -7.73 8.31 3.37
CA ALA A 160 -7.47 9.39 4.30
C ALA A 160 -8.59 9.45 5.34
N GLU A 161 -8.21 9.47 6.61
CA GLU A 161 -9.12 9.52 7.76
C GLU A 161 -8.73 10.69 8.66
N PRO A 162 -9.65 11.62 8.95
CA PRO A 162 -9.40 12.67 9.94
C PRO A 162 -9.32 12.05 11.33
N VAL A 163 -8.34 12.49 12.12
CA VAL A 163 -8.12 12.04 13.48
C VAL A 163 -8.27 13.23 14.41
N SER A 164 -9.16 13.14 15.39
CA SER A 164 -9.25 14.09 16.49
C SER A 164 -8.44 13.55 17.66
N TYR A 165 -7.45 14.32 18.10
CA TYR A 165 -6.69 14.02 19.32
C TYR A 165 -6.78 15.24 20.23
N THR A 166 -7.29 15.02 21.41
CA THR A 166 -7.38 15.98 22.52
C THR A 166 -6.23 15.73 23.49
#